data_1e66539cf5dcb487c9dd27f9f37ce3c2
#
_entry.id   1e66539cf5dcb487c9dd27f9f37ce3c2
#
_cell.length_a   1.000
_cell.length_b   1.000
_cell.length_c   1.000
_cell.angle_alpha   90.00
_cell.angle_beta   90.00
_cell.angle_gamma   90.00
#
_symmetry.space_group_name_H-M   'P 1'
#
loop_
_entity.id
_entity.type
_entity.pdbx_description
1 polymer ?
#
loop_
_entity_poly.entity_id
_entity_poly.type
_entity_poly.pdbx_seq_one_letter_code
_entity_poly.pdbx_strand_id
1 'polypeptide(L)'
;VNGDGKMDENDRYGFTTHWNSATLNWSFAFDVRYIVKNAEGVPTLLPQSEKMADIMTKLYDFYYNGNRTLYMTDQLVSKLGYPSHDLAVAGTFEKNQTLFAALRIYVIDNLRNMEDPFAIIPFPKYDEAQTGYYTHVDGHAPLMILPKTLQQTDNAGIVMEALAYYSHELVVPAVY
;
A
#
# COMPACT_ATOMS: atom_id res chain seq x y z
N VAL A 1 -21.00 13.61 -1.41
CA VAL A 1 -22.24 13.53 -2.19
C VAL A 1 -22.54 14.92 -2.71
N ASN A 2 -22.55 15.08 -4.02
CA ASN A 2 -22.79 16.37 -4.68
C ASN A 2 -24.30 16.69 -4.84
N GLY A 3 -25.19 15.75 -4.52
CA GLY A 3 -26.64 15.91 -4.53
C GLY A 3 -27.31 15.65 -5.89
N ASP A 4 -26.60 15.13 -6.87
CA ASP A 4 -27.16 14.85 -8.21
C ASP A 4 -27.92 13.51 -8.30
N GLY A 5 -27.93 12.73 -7.21
CA GLY A 5 -28.62 11.44 -7.11
C GLY A 5 -27.85 10.26 -7.72
N LYS A 6 -26.60 10.47 -8.15
CA LYS A 6 -25.71 9.43 -8.63
C LYS A 6 -24.48 9.35 -7.74
N MET A 7 -23.85 8.20 -7.67
CA MET A 7 -22.58 8.03 -6.99
C MET A 7 -21.50 7.79 -8.03
N ASP A 8 -20.64 8.79 -8.21
CA ASP A 8 -19.58 8.77 -9.22
C ASP A 8 -18.27 9.39 -8.69
N GLU A 9 -17.30 9.59 -9.57
CA GLU A 9 -15.99 10.13 -9.21
C GLU A 9 -16.00 11.57 -8.65
N ASN A 10 -17.15 12.25 -8.64
CA ASN A 10 -17.30 13.60 -8.08
C ASN A 10 -17.84 13.58 -6.65
N ASP A 11 -18.12 12.41 -6.10
CA ASP A 11 -18.63 12.23 -4.77
C ASP A 11 -17.51 11.97 -3.72
N ARG A 12 -17.91 11.93 -2.44
CA ARG A 12 -17.03 11.58 -1.34
C ARG A 12 -17.19 10.12 -0.95
N TYR A 13 -16.06 9.46 -0.69
CA TYR A 13 -15.98 8.06 -0.34
C TYR A 13 -15.28 7.83 1.00
N GLY A 14 -15.53 6.69 1.62
CA GLY A 14 -14.81 6.30 2.82
C GLY A 14 -13.37 5.87 2.54
N PHE A 15 -13.11 5.27 1.38
CA PHE A 15 -11.83 4.69 1.04
C PHE A 15 -11.50 4.84 -0.45
N THR A 16 -10.22 4.95 -0.78
CA THR A 16 -9.74 4.84 -2.16
C THR A 16 -8.51 3.95 -2.25
N THR A 17 -8.42 3.23 -3.34
CA THR A 17 -7.28 2.35 -3.66
C THR A 17 -7.27 2.05 -5.15
N HIS A 18 -6.18 1.45 -5.64
CA HIS A 18 -6.09 1.01 -7.03
C HIS A 18 -6.18 -0.51 -7.16
N TRP A 19 -6.60 -0.97 -8.34
CA TRP A 19 -7.02 -2.35 -8.57
C TRP A 19 -5.89 -3.39 -8.44
N ASN A 20 -4.66 -3.07 -8.84
CA ASN A 20 -3.62 -4.08 -9.01
C ASN A 20 -2.96 -4.56 -7.70
N SER A 21 -3.02 -3.77 -6.64
CA SER A 21 -2.43 -4.15 -5.35
C SER A 21 -3.42 -4.18 -4.18
N ALA A 22 -4.66 -3.75 -4.41
CA ALA A 22 -5.64 -3.64 -3.35
C ALA A 22 -5.84 -4.96 -2.57
N THR A 23 -6.18 -6.03 -3.28
CA THR A 23 -6.42 -7.34 -2.65
C THR A 23 -5.16 -7.91 -1.99
N LEU A 24 -3.99 -7.71 -2.61
CA LEU A 24 -2.72 -8.18 -2.10
C LEU A 24 -2.35 -7.49 -0.79
N ASN A 25 -2.49 -6.17 -0.72
CA ASN A 25 -2.21 -5.40 0.49
C ASN A 25 -3.05 -5.88 1.68
N TRP A 26 -4.35 -6.10 1.48
CA TRP A 26 -5.24 -6.62 2.51
C TRP A 26 -4.90 -8.06 2.92
N SER A 27 -4.54 -8.91 1.95
CA SER A 27 -4.15 -10.29 2.24
C SER A 27 -2.93 -10.34 3.15
N PHE A 28 -1.91 -9.52 2.87
CA PHE A 28 -0.75 -9.41 3.76
C PHE A 28 -1.13 -8.82 5.12
N ALA A 29 -1.93 -7.77 5.14
CA ALA A 29 -2.38 -7.13 6.37
C ALA A 29 -3.12 -8.13 7.29
N PHE A 30 -3.89 -9.03 6.71
CA PHE A 30 -4.65 -10.07 7.39
C PHE A 30 -3.87 -11.36 7.66
N ASP A 31 -2.55 -11.33 7.46
CA ASP A 31 -1.66 -12.51 7.62
C ASP A 31 -2.10 -13.72 6.79
N VAL A 32 -2.50 -13.48 5.55
CA VAL A 32 -2.76 -14.55 4.58
C VAL A 32 -1.54 -14.78 3.72
N ARG A 33 -1.07 -16.02 3.69
CA ARG A 33 0.04 -16.44 2.85
C ARG A 33 -0.47 -17.40 1.78
N TYR A 34 -0.14 -17.10 0.54
CA TYR A 34 -0.48 -17.96 -0.60
C TYR A 34 0.62 -18.96 -0.90
N ILE A 35 1.86 -18.58 -0.64
CA ILE A 35 3.05 -19.35 -0.95
C ILE A 35 3.93 -19.39 0.30
N VAL A 36 4.41 -20.58 0.64
CA VAL A 36 5.42 -20.82 1.67
C VAL A 36 6.56 -21.64 1.10
N LYS A 37 7.73 -21.58 1.69
CA LYS A 37 8.81 -22.53 1.39
C LYS A 37 8.58 -23.80 2.20
N ASN A 38 8.66 -24.96 1.52
CA ASN A 38 8.66 -26.27 2.18
C ASN A 38 10.00 -26.54 2.90
N ALA A 39 10.15 -27.73 3.48
CA ALA A 39 11.35 -28.12 4.22
C ALA A 39 12.64 -28.07 3.36
N GLU A 40 12.50 -28.29 2.06
CA GLU A 40 13.58 -28.25 1.06
C GLU A 40 13.84 -26.84 0.51
N GLY A 41 13.11 -25.81 1.00
CA GLY A 41 13.24 -24.43 0.55
C GLY A 41 12.52 -24.10 -0.76
N VAL A 42 11.73 -25.05 -1.28
CA VAL A 42 10.98 -24.89 -2.55
C VAL A 42 9.67 -24.14 -2.28
N PRO A 43 9.35 -23.07 -3.06
CA PRO A 43 8.06 -22.41 -2.95
C PRO A 43 6.91 -23.34 -3.27
N THR A 44 5.95 -23.44 -2.37
CA THR A 44 4.79 -24.31 -2.47
C THR A 44 3.52 -23.50 -2.22
N LEU A 45 2.52 -23.68 -3.07
CA LEU A 45 1.20 -23.05 -2.89
C LEU A 45 0.50 -23.67 -1.68
N LEU A 46 -0.04 -22.81 -0.83
CA LEU A 46 -0.93 -23.25 0.25
C LEU A 46 -2.34 -23.53 -0.30
N PRO A 47 -3.03 -24.53 0.24
CA PRO A 47 -4.44 -24.73 -0.08
C PRO A 47 -5.27 -23.54 0.39
N GLN A 48 -6.38 -23.32 -0.31
CA GLN A 48 -7.34 -22.28 0.09
C GLN A 48 -7.91 -22.62 1.48
N SER A 49 -7.96 -21.59 2.34
CA SER A 49 -8.54 -21.68 3.68
C SER A 49 -9.91 -21.01 3.74
N GLU A 50 -10.72 -21.37 4.72
CA GLU A 50 -11.99 -20.69 5.00
C GLU A 50 -11.75 -19.19 5.28
N LYS A 51 -10.67 -18.85 6.00
CA LYS A 51 -10.26 -17.46 6.24
C LYS A 51 -10.03 -16.72 4.93
N MET A 52 -9.39 -17.34 3.96
CA MET A 52 -9.14 -16.72 2.64
C MET A 52 -10.47 -16.46 1.90
N ALA A 53 -11.39 -17.42 1.90
CA ALA A 53 -12.70 -17.27 1.26
C ALA A 53 -13.52 -16.13 1.92
N ASP A 54 -13.51 -16.05 3.25
CA ASP A 54 -14.17 -14.99 3.99
C ASP A 54 -13.56 -13.61 3.68
N ILE A 55 -12.23 -13.51 3.66
CA ILE A 55 -11.52 -12.27 3.28
C ILE A 55 -11.92 -11.83 1.87
N MET A 56 -11.94 -12.73 0.89
CA MET A 56 -12.32 -12.38 -0.49
C MET A 56 -13.77 -11.89 -0.56
N THR A 57 -14.68 -12.50 0.18
CA THR A 57 -16.07 -12.06 0.26
C THR A 57 -16.17 -10.66 0.88
N LYS A 58 -15.51 -10.41 2.00
CA LYS A 58 -15.48 -9.11 2.65
C LYS A 58 -14.87 -8.01 1.77
N LEU A 59 -13.77 -8.32 1.06
CA LEU A 59 -13.14 -7.37 0.16
C LEU A 59 -14.02 -7.08 -1.05
N TYR A 60 -14.70 -8.09 -1.60
CA TYR A 60 -15.65 -7.87 -2.68
C TYR A 60 -16.77 -6.92 -2.24
N ASP A 61 -17.36 -7.15 -1.08
CA ASP A 61 -18.38 -6.27 -0.53
C ASP A 61 -17.85 -4.86 -0.27
N PHE A 62 -16.65 -4.76 0.25
CA PHE A 62 -16.02 -3.47 0.56
C PHE A 62 -15.73 -2.64 -0.69
N TYR A 63 -15.30 -3.29 -1.78
CA TYR A 63 -14.94 -2.58 -3.01
C TYR A 63 -16.14 -2.28 -3.91
N TYR A 64 -17.10 -3.18 -4.01
CA TYR A 64 -18.13 -3.12 -5.04
C TYR A 64 -19.53 -2.88 -4.49
N ASN A 65 -19.78 -3.15 -3.22
CA ASN A 65 -21.09 -2.98 -2.63
C ASN A 65 -21.16 -1.75 -1.73
N GLY A 66 -22.23 -0.98 -1.85
CA GLY A 66 -22.57 0.10 -0.92
C GLY A 66 -21.82 1.41 -1.14
N ASN A 67 -21.19 1.62 -2.29
CA ASN A 67 -20.55 2.90 -2.68
C ASN A 67 -19.56 3.44 -1.61
N ARG A 68 -18.80 2.56 -0.97
CA ARG A 68 -17.87 2.91 0.10
C ARG A 68 -16.48 3.25 -0.40
N THR A 69 -16.10 2.65 -1.53
CA THR A 69 -14.76 2.70 -2.09
C THR A 69 -14.76 3.33 -3.47
N LEU A 70 -13.92 4.33 -3.65
CA LEU A 70 -13.55 4.82 -4.97
C LEU A 70 -12.40 3.95 -5.51
N TYR A 71 -12.76 3.01 -6.35
CA TYR A 71 -11.84 1.99 -6.84
C TYR A 71 -11.22 2.43 -8.17
N MET A 72 -9.93 2.75 -8.16
CA MET A 72 -9.21 3.29 -9.32
C MET A 72 -8.91 2.21 -10.34
N THR A 73 -9.78 2.08 -11.33
CA THR A 73 -9.56 1.28 -12.54
C THR A 73 -8.76 2.08 -13.57
N ASP A 74 -8.21 1.40 -14.59
CA ASP A 74 -7.50 2.06 -15.71
C ASP A 74 -8.38 3.10 -16.40
N GLN A 75 -9.66 2.78 -16.61
CA GLN A 75 -10.63 3.66 -17.23
C GLN A 75 -10.87 4.92 -16.39
N LEU A 76 -11.00 4.75 -15.07
CA LEU A 76 -11.24 5.87 -14.16
C LEU A 76 -9.99 6.77 -14.05
N VAL A 77 -8.81 6.20 -13.94
CA VAL A 77 -7.55 6.94 -13.91
C VAL A 77 -7.37 7.77 -15.17
N SER A 78 -7.63 7.18 -16.35
CA SER A 78 -7.59 7.88 -17.64
C SER A 78 -8.63 8.99 -17.72
N LYS A 79 -9.86 8.74 -17.25
CA LYS A 79 -10.95 9.74 -17.22
C LYS A 79 -10.60 10.93 -16.33
N LEU A 80 -9.97 10.68 -15.19
CA LEU A 80 -9.54 11.72 -14.25
C LEU A 80 -8.27 12.46 -14.70
N GLY A 81 -7.58 11.97 -15.75
CA GLY A 81 -6.39 12.60 -16.31
C GLY A 81 -5.13 12.42 -15.50
N TYR A 82 -5.07 11.43 -14.59
CA TYR A 82 -3.86 11.15 -13.83
C TYR A 82 -2.89 10.24 -14.60
N PRO A 83 -1.57 10.44 -14.46
CA PRO A 83 -0.57 9.64 -15.18
C PRO A 83 -0.37 8.24 -14.59
N SER A 84 -0.84 7.99 -13.37
CA SER A 84 -0.75 6.68 -12.71
C SER A 84 -1.86 6.48 -11.68
N HIS A 85 -2.08 5.22 -11.31
CA HIS A 85 -3.05 4.86 -10.27
C HIS A 85 -2.70 5.45 -8.90
N ASP A 86 -1.44 5.40 -8.52
CA ASP A 86 -0.98 5.95 -7.25
C ASP A 86 -1.24 7.46 -7.17
N LEU A 87 -0.98 8.19 -8.25
CA LEU A 87 -1.25 9.63 -8.31
C LEU A 87 -2.75 9.95 -8.36
N ALA A 88 -3.57 9.08 -8.94
CA ALA A 88 -5.03 9.22 -8.90
C ALA A 88 -5.56 9.03 -7.47
N VAL A 89 -5.07 8.02 -6.76
CA VAL A 89 -5.43 7.80 -5.35
C VAL A 89 -4.97 8.97 -4.48
N ALA A 90 -3.71 9.42 -4.64
CA ALA A 90 -3.19 10.58 -3.89
C ALA A 90 -3.99 11.85 -4.17
N GLY A 91 -4.27 12.15 -5.44
CA GLY A 91 -4.98 13.36 -5.81
C GLY A 91 -6.45 13.39 -5.38
N THR A 92 -7.12 12.25 -5.27
CA THR A 92 -8.48 12.20 -4.70
C THR A 92 -8.46 12.34 -3.17
N PHE A 93 -7.43 11.83 -2.51
CA PHE A 93 -7.22 12.02 -1.08
C PHE A 93 -6.87 13.48 -0.76
N GLU A 94 -5.93 14.08 -1.49
CA GLU A 94 -5.54 15.48 -1.37
C GLU A 94 -6.76 16.44 -1.49
N LYS A 95 -7.70 16.11 -2.36
CA LYS A 95 -8.95 16.87 -2.56
C LYS A 95 -10.04 16.60 -1.51
N ASN A 96 -9.74 15.84 -0.46
CA ASN A 96 -10.72 15.44 0.55
C ASN A 96 -11.94 14.68 0.00
N GLN A 97 -11.76 13.98 -1.11
CA GLN A 97 -12.81 13.13 -1.68
C GLN A 97 -12.91 11.78 -0.96
N THR A 98 -11.86 11.40 -0.23
CA THR A 98 -11.83 10.13 0.51
C THR A 98 -11.28 10.31 1.92
N LEU A 99 -11.83 9.56 2.89
CA LEU A 99 -11.38 9.61 4.27
C LEU A 99 -10.10 8.80 4.50
N PHE A 100 -9.97 7.67 3.80
CA PHE A 100 -8.78 6.82 3.84
C PHE A 100 -8.27 6.53 2.43
N ALA A 101 -6.97 6.43 2.29
CA ALA A 101 -6.31 6.07 1.05
C ALA A 101 -5.26 4.97 1.29
N ALA A 102 -5.27 3.92 0.47
CA ALA A 102 -4.19 2.94 0.46
C ALA A 102 -3.16 3.35 -0.58
N LEU A 103 -2.00 3.81 -0.10
CA LEU A 103 -0.92 4.37 -0.92
C LEU A 103 0.41 3.69 -0.60
N ARG A 104 1.30 3.69 -1.58
CA ARG A 104 2.72 3.43 -1.34
C ARG A 104 3.35 4.66 -0.69
N ILE A 105 4.24 4.45 0.26
CA ILE A 105 4.80 5.55 1.07
C ILE A 105 5.53 6.60 0.22
N TYR A 106 6.12 6.22 -0.92
CA TYR A 106 6.83 7.16 -1.79
C TYR A 106 5.91 8.24 -2.40
N VAL A 107 4.60 8.01 -2.43
CA VAL A 107 3.65 8.97 -3.01
C VAL A 107 3.32 10.12 -2.04
N ILE A 108 3.76 10.01 -0.80
CA ILE A 108 3.47 11.01 0.25
C ILE A 108 3.97 12.41 -0.12
N ASP A 109 5.03 12.49 -0.92
CA ASP A 109 5.54 13.77 -1.43
C ASP A 109 4.49 14.57 -2.21
N ASN A 110 3.53 13.90 -2.82
CA ASN A 110 2.45 14.55 -3.55
C ASN A 110 1.37 15.12 -2.62
N LEU A 111 1.39 14.77 -1.33
CA LEU A 111 0.46 15.26 -0.33
C LEU A 111 1.00 16.45 0.49
N ARG A 112 2.21 16.92 0.19
CA ARG A 112 2.85 18.02 0.94
C ARG A 112 2.06 19.33 0.93
N ASN A 113 1.30 19.57 -0.13
CA ASN A 113 0.49 20.78 -0.27
C ASN A 113 -0.95 20.59 0.22
N MET A 114 -1.27 19.46 0.82
CA MET A 114 -2.58 19.19 1.40
C MET A 114 -2.81 20.16 2.57
N GLU A 115 -3.91 20.89 2.55
CA GLU A 115 -4.25 21.86 3.59
C GLU A 115 -4.68 21.19 4.90
N ASP A 116 -5.36 20.03 4.79
CA ASP A 116 -5.83 19.28 5.93
C ASP A 116 -4.75 18.31 6.44
N PRO A 117 -4.56 18.19 7.77
CA PRO A 117 -3.60 17.25 8.33
C PRO A 117 -4.05 15.80 8.09
N PHE A 118 -3.11 14.92 7.83
CA PHE A 118 -3.34 13.49 7.69
C PHE A 118 -2.37 12.67 8.54
N ALA A 119 -2.69 11.41 8.77
CA ALA A 119 -1.85 10.47 9.51
C ALA A 119 -1.56 9.23 8.68
N ILE A 120 -0.38 8.65 8.87
CA ILE A 120 -0.02 7.35 8.32
C ILE A 120 -0.33 6.30 9.38
N ILE A 121 -1.20 5.36 9.05
CA ILE A 121 -1.59 4.27 9.93
C ILE A 121 -1.36 2.92 9.25
N PRO A 122 -1.08 1.85 9.99
CA PRO A 122 -1.01 0.51 9.42
C PRO A 122 -2.38 0.06 8.92
N PHE A 123 -2.38 -0.87 7.95
CA PHE A 123 -3.61 -1.59 7.62
C PHE A 123 -4.16 -2.30 8.85
N PRO A 124 -5.49 -2.37 9.01
CA PRO A 124 -6.10 -3.03 10.16
C PRO A 124 -5.78 -4.53 10.19
N LYS A 125 -5.85 -5.11 11.37
CA LYS A 125 -5.84 -6.57 11.55
C LYS A 125 -7.15 -7.17 11.06
N TYR A 126 -7.12 -8.46 10.70
CA TYR A 126 -8.32 -9.20 10.34
C TYR A 126 -9.30 -9.31 11.51
N ASP A 127 -8.78 -9.62 12.71
CA ASP A 127 -9.51 -9.73 13.96
C ASP A 127 -8.57 -9.46 15.16
N GLU A 128 -9.11 -9.54 16.36
CA GLU A 128 -8.37 -9.34 17.60
C GLU A 128 -7.38 -10.48 17.91
N ALA A 129 -7.60 -11.67 17.38
CA ALA A 129 -6.70 -12.81 17.56
C ALA A 129 -5.39 -12.66 16.78
N GLN A 130 -5.37 -11.83 15.74
CA GLN A 130 -4.16 -11.52 14.99
C GLN A 130 -3.16 -10.76 15.89
N THR A 131 -1.98 -11.31 16.10
CA THR A 131 -0.99 -10.79 17.06
C THR A 131 -0.33 -9.49 16.65
N GLY A 132 -0.13 -9.25 15.32
CA GLY A 132 0.60 -8.10 14.81
C GLY A 132 -0.09 -7.41 13.64
N TYR A 133 0.41 -6.21 13.33
CA TYR A 133 0.10 -5.52 12.08
C TYR A 133 1.13 -5.94 11.04
N TYR A 134 0.68 -6.20 9.82
CA TYR A 134 1.55 -6.59 8.71
C TYR A 134 1.37 -5.65 7.54
N THR A 135 2.46 -5.38 6.85
CA THR A 135 2.49 -4.49 5.69
C THR A 135 3.14 -5.21 4.53
N HIS A 136 2.55 -5.06 3.36
CA HIS A 136 3.12 -5.54 2.12
C HIS A 136 4.30 -4.65 1.72
N VAL A 137 5.45 -5.26 1.48
CA VAL A 137 6.60 -4.61 0.84
C VAL A 137 6.59 -5.00 -0.62
N ASP A 138 6.52 -3.99 -1.49
CA ASP A 138 6.51 -4.18 -2.94
C ASP A 138 7.81 -4.84 -3.41
N GLY A 139 7.70 -5.78 -4.34
CA GLY A 139 8.85 -6.45 -4.96
C GLY A 139 9.76 -5.53 -5.79
N HIS A 140 9.36 -4.28 -6.01
CA HIS A 140 10.19 -3.24 -6.63
C HIS A 140 10.98 -2.41 -5.60
N ALA A 141 10.92 -2.76 -4.31
CA ALA A 141 11.72 -2.08 -3.29
C ALA A 141 13.22 -2.15 -3.67
N PRO A 142 13.93 -1.02 -3.67
CA PRO A 142 15.36 -1.03 -3.98
C PRO A 142 16.14 -1.79 -2.93
N LEU A 143 17.11 -2.56 -3.39
CA LEU A 143 18.02 -3.31 -2.53
C LEU A 143 19.45 -2.82 -2.74
N MET A 144 20.18 -2.63 -1.65
CA MET A 144 21.61 -2.42 -1.72
C MET A 144 22.33 -3.79 -1.74
N ILE A 145 23.19 -4.01 -2.71
CA ILE A 145 23.92 -5.26 -2.86
C ILE A 145 25.42 -5.00 -2.91
N LEU A 146 26.18 -5.92 -2.34
CA LEU A 146 27.64 -5.91 -2.42
C LEU A 146 28.10 -7.05 -3.35
N PRO A 147 29.03 -6.78 -4.30
CA PRO A 147 29.60 -7.83 -5.13
C PRO A 147 30.36 -8.86 -4.25
N LYS A 148 30.21 -10.14 -4.56
CA LYS A 148 30.93 -11.23 -3.86
C LYS A 148 32.46 -11.08 -3.95
N THR A 149 32.94 -10.36 -4.97
CA THR A 149 34.36 -10.10 -5.22
C THR A 149 34.94 -8.94 -4.40
N LEU A 150 34.11 -8.27 -3.60
CA LEU A 150 34.54 -7.16 -2.75
C LEU A 150 35.55 -7.66 -1.68
N GLN A 151 36.74 -7.07 -1.66
CA GLN A 151 37.83 -7.47 -0.74
C GLN A 151 37.70 -6.78 0.63
N GLN A 152 37.13 -5.57 0.68
CA GLN A 152 37.04 -4.73 1.89
C GLN A 152 35.59 -4.65 2.38
N THR A 153 35.06 -5.76 2.84
CA THR A 153 33.67 -5.85 3.30
C THR A 153 33.38 -4.96 4.50
N ASP A 154 34.34 -4.80 5.42
CA ASP A 154 34.17 -3.98 6.61
C ASP A 154 34.04 -2.49 6.25
N ASN A 155 34.84 -1.99 5.31
CA ASN A 155 34.73 -0.62 4.83
C ASN A 155 33.38 -0.40 4.14
N ALA A 156 32.87 -1.35 3.38
CA ALA A 156 31.55 -1.27 2.78
C ALA A 156 30.45 -1.25 3.85
N GLY A 157 30.58 -2.05 4.91
CA GLY A 157 29.68 -2.03 6.06
C GLY A 157 29.62 -0.65 6.73
N ILE A 158 30.78 -0.04 7.00
CA ILE A 158 30.84 1.32 7.58
C ILE A 158 30.16 2.36 6.69
N VAL A 159 30.39 2.29 5.38
CA VAL A 159 29.76 3.22 4.44
C VAL A 159 28.24 3.01 4.39
N MET A 160 27.76 1.77 4.39
CA MET A 160 26.32 1.47 4.39
C MET A 160 25.65 1.97 5.67
N GLU A 161 26.29 1.76 6.83
CA GLU A 161 25.80 2.25 8.11
C GLU A 161 25.76 3.78 8.15
N ALA A 162 26.80 4.45 7.68
CA ALA A 162 26.82 5.91 7.58
C ALA A 162 25.71 6.44 6.65
N LEU A 163 25.49 5.80 5.49
CA LEU A 163 24.40 6.17 4.58
C LEU A 163 23.04 5.98 5.24
N ALA A 164 22.81 4.89 5.94
CA ALA A 164 21.56 4.63 6.66
C ALA A 164 21.33 5.67 7.77
N TYR A 165 22.38 5.94 8.58
CA TYR A 165 22.32 6.93 9.65
C TYR A 165 21.99 8.32 9.12
N TYR A 166 22.74 8.82 8.15
CA TYR A 166 22.49 10.17 7.61
C TYR A 166 21.19 10.24 6.79
N SER A 167 20.75 9.17 6.18
CA SER A 167 19.42 9.11 5.58
C SER A 167 18.33 9.31 6.63
N HIS A 168 18.45 8.64 7.78
CA HIS A 168 17.50 8.80 8.89
C HIS A 168 17.54 10.22 9.46
N GLU A 169 18.73 10.78 9.70
CA GLU A 169 18.87 12.10 10.36
C GLU A 169 18.56 13.29 9.46
N LEU A 170 18.84 13.19 8.16
CA LEU A 170 18.79 14.33 7.25
C LEU A 170 17.70 14.18 6.19
N VAL A 171 17.54 13.00 5.60
CA VAL A 171 16.60 12.79 4.47
C VAL A 171 15.20 12.56 4.98
N VAL A 172 15.02 11.66 5.95
CA VAL A 172 13.69 11.35 6.48
C VAL A 172 12.98 12.60 7.01
N PRO A 173 13.56 13.45 7.88
CA PRO A 173 12.89 14.65 8.34
C PRO A 173 12.66 15.72 7.27
N ALA A 174 13.43 15.68 6.17
CA ALA A 174 13.27 16.61 5.06
C ALA A 174 12.18 16.17 4.07
N VAL A 175 11.87 14.85 4.02
CA VAL A 175 10.93 14.28 3.07
C VAL A 175 9.60 13.91 3.73
N TYR A 176 9.61 13.40 4.94
CA TYR A 176 8.47 12.90 5.69
C TYR A 176 8.21 13.71 6.96
#